data_97e18217c48442a956b3b629015279e3
#
_entry.id   97e18217c48442a956b3b629015279e3
#
_cell.length_a   1.000
_cell.length_b   1.000
_cell.length_c   1.000
_cell.angle_alpha   90.00
_cell.angle_beta   90.00
_cell.angle_gamma   90.00
#
_symmetry.space_group_name_H-M   'P 1'
#
loop_
_entity.id
_entity.type
_entity.pdbx_description
1 polymer ?
#
loop_
_entity_poly.entity_id
_entity_poly.type
_entity_poly.pdbx_seq_one_letter_code
_entity_poly.pdbx_strand_id
1 'polypeptide(L)'
;MYIVHSTVIIPEGKVDEVIGIYQKRSRLVDEYEGFISFQLLQNENKPTELTVQISWDSKENYINYITSDAYKKVHELEKNYPDQELAAIRPTVGRYQVVAK
;
A
#
# COMPACT_ATOMS: atom_id res chain seq x y z
N MET A 1 -0.64 17.29 -6.08
CA MET A 1 -0.57 15.81 -6.00
C MET A 1 -0.07 15.40 -4.62
N TYR A 2 -0.68 14.39 -4.07
CA TYR A 2 -0.37 13.86 -2.73
C TYR A 2 0.04 12.40 -2.87
N ILE A 3 1.21 12.04 -2.33
CA ILE A 3 1.76 10.68 -2.47
C ILE A 3 1.90 10.04 -1.10
N VAL A 4 1.45 8.78 -1.00
CA VAL A 4 1.56 8.00 0.24
C VAL A 4 2.43 6.78 -0.03
N HIS A 5 3.43 6.60 0.82
CA HIS A 5 4.29 5.41 0.83
C HIS A 5 3.98 4.55 2.04
N SER A 6 3.91 3.25 1.81
CA SER A 6 3.81 2.26 2.89
C SER A 6 4.90 1.23 2.66
N THR A 7 5.94 1.27 3.48
CA THR A 7 7.14 0.44 3.31
C THR A 7 7.16 -0.69 4.33
N VAL A 8 7.42 -1.90 3.85
CA VAL A 8 7.54 -3.10 4.68
C VAL A 8 8.83 -3.83 4.37
N ILE A 9 9.38 -4.50 5.39
CA ILE A 9 10.50 -5.42 5.21
C ILE A 9 9.93 -6.83 5.32
N ILE A 10 10.09 -7.60 4.26
CA ILE A 10 9.51 -8.94 4.15
C ILE A 10 10.59 -9.98 4.52
N PRO A 11 10.24 -11.04 5.27
CA PRO A 11 11.18 -12.12 5.54
C PRO A 11 11.69 -12.74 4.23
N GLU A 12 12.97 -13.11 4.21
CA GLU A 12 13.54 -13.79 3.05
C GLU A 12 12.74 -15.06 2.74
N GLY A 13 12.55 -15.32 1.46
CA GLY A 13 11.78 -16.47 0.99
C GLY A 13 10.28 -16.19 0.86
N LYS A 14 9.77 -15.04 1.33
CA LYS A 14 8.35 -14.69 1.23
C LYS A 14 8.07 -13.50 0.32
N VAL A 15 9.10 -12.92 -0.28
CA VAL A 15 8.96 -11.72 -1.12
C VAL A 15 8.07 -12.00 -2.33
N ASP A 16 8.29 -13.10 -3.03
CA ASP A 16 7.50 -13.44 -4.22
C ASP A 16 6.03 -13.67 -3.88
N GLU A 17 5.74 -14.25 -2.73
CA GLU A 17 4.36 -14.42 -2.24
C GLU A 17 3.70 -13.06 -2.06
N VAL A 18 4.38 -12.12 -1.41
CA VAL A 18 3.84 -10.77 -1.17
C VAL A 18 3.62 -10.02 -2.48
N ILE A 19 4.58 -10.09 -3.40
CA ILE A 19 4.42 -9.48 -4.73
C ILE A 19 3.18 -10.06 -5.42
N GLY A 20 2.99 -11.37 -5.36
CA GLY A 20 1.82 -12.04 -5.94
C GLY A 20 0.51 -11.55 -5.34
N ILE A 21 0.47 -11.30 -4.02
CA ILE A 21 -0.71 -10.75 -3.34
C ILE A 21 -1.07 -9.39 -3.95
N TYR A 22 -0.08 -8.49 -4.10
CA TYR A 22 -0.33 -7.17 -4.65
C TYR A 22 -0.71 -7.21 -6.13
N GLN A 23 -0.18 -8.15 -6.90
CA GLN A 23 -0.57 -8.33 -8.30
C GLN A 23 -2.05 -8.71 -8.45
N LYS A 24 -2.62 -9.34 -7.41
CA LYS A 24 -4.03 -9.79 -7.38
C LYS A 24 -4.90 -8.94 -6.46
N ARG A 25 -4.45 -7.74 -6.13
CA ARG A 25 -5.18 -6.86 -5.21
C ARG A 25 -6.58 -6.54 -5.70
N SER A 26 -7.47 -6.17 -4.77
CA SER A 26 -8.90 -5.97 -5.05
C SER A 26 -9.21 -4.78 -5.97
N ARG A 27 -8.32 -3.80 -6.07
CA ARG A 27 -8.47 -2.56 -6.83
C ARG A 27 -9.64 -1.67 -6.36
N LEU A 28 -10.15 -1.89 -5.15
CA LEU A 28 -11.24 -1.06 -4.62
C LEU A 28 -10.82 0.40 -4.48
N VAL A 29 -9.57 0.67 -4.13
CA VAL A 29 -9.06 2.04 -4.01
C VAL A 29 -9.09 2.78 -5.34
N ASP A 30 -8.96 2.07 -6.46
CA ASP A 30 -8.91 2.67 -7.80
C ASP A 30 -10.22 3.37 -8.16
N GLU A 31 -11.32 3.02 -7.49
CA GLU A 31 -12.64 3.59 -7.75
C GLU A 31 -12.92 4.87 -6.97
N TYR A 32 -12.05 5.25 -6.03
CA TYR A 32 -12.26 6.43 -5.20
C TYR A 32 -11.87 7.71 -5.91
N GLU A 33 -12.64 8.76 -5.65
CA GLU A 33 -12.37 10.07 -6.21
C GLU A 33 -10.96 10.53 -5.86
N GLY A 34 -10.26 11.03 -6.86
CA GLY A 34 -8.91 11.55 -6.70
C GLY A 34 -7.80 10.52 -6.78
N PHE A 35 -8.12 9.23 -6.88
CA PHE A 35 -7.10 8.20 -7.09
C PHE A 35 -6.41 8.40 -8.45
N ILE A 36 -5.07 8.35 -8.44
CA ILE A 36 -4.27 8.50 -9.66
C ILE A 36 -3.58 7.19 -10.02
N SER A 37 -2.82 6.62 -9.09
CA SER A 37 -2.06 5.40 -9.39
C SER A 37 -1.72 4.61 -8.13
N PHE A 38 -1.49 3.32 -8.33
CA PHE A 38 -1.01 2.38 -7.31
C PHE A 38 0.17 1.62 -7.90
N GLN A 39 1.29 1.62 -7.20
CA GLN A 39 2.48 0.88 -7.62
C GLN A 39 3.10 0.19 -6.41
N LEU A 40 3.61 -1.02 -6.63
CA LEU A 40 4.45 -1.71 -5.66
C LEU A 40 5.90 -1.58 -6.15
N LEU A 41 6.74 -0.99 -5.31
CA LEU A 41 8.14 -0.76 -5.62
C LEU A 41 9.01 -1.73 -4.82
N GLN A 42 10.00 -2.32 -5.47
CA GLN A 42 10.98 -3.16 -4.81
C GLN A 42 12.32 -2.42 -4.80
N ASN A 43 12.95 -2.34 -3.62
CA ASN A 43 14.26 -1.72 -3.51
C ASN A 43 15.29 -2.62 -4.20
N GLU A 44 15.95 -2.09 -5.22
CA GLU A 44 16.94 -2.83 -6.01
C GLU A 44 18.11 -3.32 -5.16
N ASN A 45 18.55 -2.50 -4.21
CA ASN A 45 19.67 -2.82 -3.32
C ASN A 45 19.28 -3.66 -2.11
N LYS A 46 17.99 -3.74 -1.81
CA LYS A 46 17.46 -4.51 -0.69
C LYS A 46 16.14 -5.15 -1.12
N PRO A 47 16.18 -6.29 -1.82
CA PRO A 47 14.97 -6.88 -2.42
C PRO A 47 13.86 -7.27 -1.44
N THR A 48 14.16 -7.39 -0.14
CA THR A 48 13.16 -7.64 0.91
C THR A 48 12.37 -6.40 1.29
N GLU A 49 12.80 -5.22 0.86
CA GLU A 49 12.07 -3.98 1.13
C GLU A 49 11.11 -3.66 0.01
N LEU A 50 9.82 -3.66 0.31
CA LEU A 50 8.76 -3.32 -0.63
C LEU A 50 8.03 -2.07 -0.18
N THR A 51 7.73 -1.18 -1.11
CA THR A 51 7.00 0.05 -0.85
C THR A 51 5.78 0.15 -1.74
N VAL A 52 4.60 0.27 -1.15
CA VAL A 52 3.39 0.64 -1.88
C VAL A 52 3.40 2.15 -2.05
N GLN A 53 3.28 2.61 -3.29
CA GLN A 53 3.14 4.03 -3.60
C GLN A 53 1.77 4.28 -4.21
N ILE A 54 0.96 5.08 -3.52
CA ILE A 54 -0.34 5.49 -4.02
C ILE A 54 -0.32 7.00 -4.23
N SER A 55 -0.71 7.43 -5.42
CA SER A 55 -0.78 8.84 -5.77
C SER A 55 -2.24 9.30 -5.79
N TRP A 56 -2.49 10.47 -5.19
CA TRP A 56 -3.80 11.10 -5.10
C TRP A 56 -3.73 12.52 -5.65
N ASP A 57 -4.84 13.01 -6.15
CA ASP A 57 -4.92 14.41 -6.61
C ASP A 57 -4.83 15.39 -5.44
N SER A 58 -5.34 15.00 -4.25
CA SER A 58 -5.33 15.84 -3.05
C SER A 58 -5.27 15.01 -1.78
N LYS A 59 -4.82 15.62 -0.70
CA LYS A 59 -4.84 15.03 0.64
C LYS A 59 -6.28 14.74 1.09
N GLU A 60 -7.22 15.62 0.76
CA GLU A 60 -8.62 15.46 1.14
C GLU A 60 -9.19 14.15 0.61
N ASN A 61 -8.95 13.83 -0.65
CA ASN A 61 -9.44 12.59 -1.25
C ASN A 61 -8.75 11.36 -0.64
N TYR A 62 -7.48 11.46 -0.28
CA TYR A 62 -6.82 10.40 0.47
C TYR A 62 -7.50 10.17 1.82
N ILE A 63 -7.77 11.23 2.59
CA ILE A 63 -8.42 11.12 3.89
C ILE A 63 -9.82 10.51 3.74
N ASN A 64 -10.58 10.90 2.71
CA ASN A 64 -11.88 10.32 2.43
C ASN A 64 -11.80 8.81 2.21
N TYR A 65 -10.76 8.33 1.53
CA TYR A 65 -10.56 6.90 1.33
C TYR A 65 -10.24 6.18 2.65
N ILE A 66 -9.28 6.66 3.44
CA ILE A 66 -8.85 5.95 4.65
C ILE A 66 -9.89 5.97 5.76
N THR A 67 -10.90 6.80 5.66
CA THR A 67 -12.04 6.83 6.60
C THR A 67 -13.24 6.05 6.07
N SER A 68 -13.12 5.42 4.90
CA SER A 68 -14.21 4.70 4.25
C SER A 68 -14.36 3.26 4.77
N ASP A 69 -15.52 2.68 4.52
CA ASP A 69 -15.78 1.27 4.85
C ASP A 69 -14.94 0.31 4.02
N ALA A 70 -14.66 0.66 2.76
CA ALA A 70 -13.81 -0.14 1.89
C ALA A 70 -12.39 -0.27 2.45
N TYR A 71 -11.83 0.81 2.98
CA TYR A 71 -10.53 0.79 3.62
C TYR A 71 -10.50 -0.13 4.85
N LYS A 72 -11.54 -0.04 5.69
CA LYS A 72 -11.66 -0.91 6.86
C LYS A 72 -11.74 -2.38 6.47
N LYS A 73 -12.49 -2.69 5.40
CA LYS A 73 -12.64 -4.05 4.90
C LYS A 73 -11.31 -4.63 4.40
N VAL A 74 -10.54 -3.85 3.67
CA VAL A 74 -9.20 -4.27 3.20
C VAL A 74 -8.30 -4.58 4.39
N HIS A 75 -8.29 -3.74 5.42
CA HIS A 75 -7.48 -3.97 6.61
C HIS A 75 -7.92 -5.21 7.39
N GLU A 76 -9.21 -5.51 7.45
CA GLU A 76 -9.68 -6.75 8.07
C GLU A 76 -9.18 -7.98 7.33
N LEU A 77 -9.19 -7.94 6.00
CA LEU A 77 -8.65 -9.04 5.19
C LEU A 77 -7.16 -9.25 5.45
N GLU A 78 -6.39 -8.18 5.60
CA GLU A 78 -4.97 -8.25 5.92
C GLU A 78 -4.73 -8.89 7.29
N LYS A 79 -5.51 -8.53 8.30
CA LYS A 79 -5.39 -9.09 9.65
C LYS A 79 -5.67 -10.59 9.69
N ASN A 80 -6.57 -11.06 8.82
CA ASN A 80 -7.01 -12.45 8.76
C ASN A 80 -6.20 -13.27 7.75
N TYR A 81 -5.11 -12.73 7.23
CA TYR A 81 -4.27 -13.46 6.28
C TYR A 81 -3.70 -14.72 6.96
N PRO A 82 -3.75 -15.90 6.28
CA PRO A 82 -3.33 -17.17 6.89
C PRO A 82 -1.88 -17.20 7.38
N ASP A 83 -0.96 -16.53 6.68
CA ASP A 83 0.41 -16.42 7.13
C ASP A 83 0.51 -15.32 8.19
N GLN A 84 0.57 -15.71 9.46
CA GLN A 84 0.56 -14.77 10.58
C GLN A 84 1.86 -13.96 10.67
N GLU A 85 2.96 -14.48 10.17
CA GLU A 85 4.20 -13.70 10.09
C GLU A 85 4.03 -12.52 9.14
N LEU A 86 3.42 -12.73 7.99
CA LEU A 86 3.12 -11.64 7.06
C LEU A 86 2.04 -10.69 7.60
N ALA A 87 1.00 -11.23 8.25
CA ALA A 87 -0.07 -10.42 8.82
C ALA A 87 0.40 -9.51 9.95
N ALA A 88 1.48 -9.89 10.64
CA ALA A 88 2.03 -9.13 11.76
C ALA A 88 2.97 -8.00 11.34
N ILE A 89 3.36 -7.92 10.06
CA ILE A 89 4.26 -6.88 9.58
C ILE A 89 3.58 -5.53 9.66
N ARG A 90 4.27 -4.56 10.27
CA ARG A 90 3.76 -3.19 10.39
C ARG A 90 4.49 -2.28 9.41
N PRO A 91 3.75 -1.60 8.51
CA PRO A 91 4.38 -0.71 7.55
C PRO A 91 4.86 0.59 8.19
N THR A 92 5.92 1.15 7.61
CA THR A 92 6.32 2.52 7.88
C THR A 92 5.65 3.40 6.85
N VAL A 93 4.83 4.35 7.29
CA VAL A 93 4.03 5.21 6.41
C VAL A 93 4.70 6.57 6.26
N GLY A 94 4.86 7.01 5.01
CA GLY A 94 5.29 8.35 4.67
C GLY A 94 4.23 9.04 3.82
N ARG A 95 4.02 10.32 4.05
CA ARG A 95 3.05 11.14 3.30
C ARG A 95 3.76 12.34 2.73
N TYR A 96 3.55 12.62 1.44
CA TYR A 96 4.32 13.62 0.73
C TYR A 96 3.42 14.47 -0.16
N GLN A 97 3.64 15.78 -0.15
CA GLN A 97 3.08 16.65 -1.17
C GLN A 97 4.11 16.86 -2.26
N VAL A 98 3.68 16.82 -3.52
CA VAL A 98 4.54 17.17 -4.64
C VAL A 98 4.68 18.68 -4.66
N VAL A 99 5.89 19.17 -4.38
CA VAL A 99 6.17 20.61 -4.29
C VAL A 99 6.94 21.15 -5.48
N ALA A 100 7.39 20.27 -6.36
CA ALA A 100 8.06 20.63 -7.62
C ALA A 100 7.97 19.44 -8.58
N LYS A 101 7.96 19.76 -9.85
CA LYS A 101 7.95 18.76 -10.93
C LYS A 101 9.12 19.00 -11.88
#